data_ea1049f01d6e60d7f9421f1215ac7e80
#
_entry.id   ea1049f01d6e60d7f9421f1215ac7e80
#
_cell.length_a   1.000
_cell.length_b   1.000
_cell.length_c   1.000
_cell.angle_alpha   90.00
_cell.angle_beta   90.00
_cell.angle_gamma   90.00
#
_symmetry.space_group_name_H-M   'P 1'
#
loop_
_entity.id
_entity.type
_entity.pdbx_description
1 polymer ?
#
loop_
_entity_poly.entity_id
_entity_poly.type
_entity_poly.pdbx_seq_one_letter_code
_entity_poly.pdbx_strand_id
1 'polypeptide(L)'
;MEIEKRMVLKPHGSMLAIQNDAIPGNRSTIKDTLVNLKDNLSDIRKKNPLIKSKGGIPLLYDKSEHTVYVDATDSHSLIIGSTGSKKTRLVVLPLIHMLSYAEESMIISDPKAEIYNRTAAMLKQSGYRVTVLNFRNPSLGESWNPLAIPYELYKSGKRDRAYEFINDIAANLMCSELSHQDVFWEYSASDLLFGLILLAFKQSKKEQVSFEDVLNLRADMFQDGNPNICMWEKAKRDILIHHSLIGTIEAPNNTRTSILSTFDQKMRIFAFQENLTDMLKQNTISVDRLGFEKSAVFLIMPDEKTTYHRLISLFVKQCYERLIYLAQNSEQATFRIRINYILDEFSTLPTISDFPAMITAARSRNIRFFLFVQSQKQLEKRYQVEAETIESNCNNWIFLTSRELSLLKSISALAGQTAEGKPLISVFALQHLDKEKGEALVFSGRQFPYITDLVDISEIDHDRYEILEMSKRTKVQEKMFDRDTGVTGVSEEEDIQKEIERKFDELFD
;
A
#
# COMPACT_ATOMS: atom_id res chain seq x y z
N MET A 1 15.76 30.15 26.79
CA MET A 1 16.57 31.19 26.08
C MET A 1 17.82 30.61 25.39
N GLU A 2 18.42 29.52 25.83
CA GLU A 2 19.60 28.90 25.16
C GLU A 2 19.26 27.89 24.04
N ILE A 3 18.07 27.45 23.95
CA ILE A 3 17.63 26.38 23.01
C ILE A 3 17.21 26.97 21.65
N GLU A 4 16.78 28.24 21.62
CA GLU A 4 16.43 28.96 20.40
C GLU A 4 17.62 29.20 19.45
N LYS A 5 18.85 29.09 19.97
CA LYS A 5 20.09 29.27 19.21
C LYS A 5 20.51 28.04 18.39
N ARG A 6 19.76 26.93 18.40
CA ARG A 6 20.20 25.64 17.86
C ARG A 6 19.55 25.19 16.57
N MET A 7 18.73 25.99 15.93
CA MET A 7 18.42 25.74 14.52
C MET A 7 19.57 26.26 13.66
N VAL A 8 20.57 25.45 13.52
CA VAL A 8 21.80 25.83 12.88
C VAL A 8 22.11 24.90 11.76
N LEU A 9 22.20 25.45 10.58
CA LEU A 9 22.78 24.80 9.41
C LEU A 9 24.29 24.96 9.41
N LYS A 10 24.99 23.85 9.21
CA LYS A 10 26.44 23.84 8.99
C LYS A 10 26.80 23.48 7.56
N PRO A 11 26.93 24.40 6.63
CA PRO A 11 27.76 24.15 5.47
C PRO A 11 29.22 24.37 5.86
N HIS A 12 30.10 23.44 5.54
CA HIS A 12 31.56 23.56 5.71
C HIS A 12 32.07 23.92 7.11
N GLY A 13 31.44 23.39 8.16
CA GLY A 13 31.90 23.58 9.53
C GLY A 13 31.54 24.93 10.20
N SER A 14 30.84 25.82 9.51
CA SER A 14 30.35 27.08 10.09
C SER A 14 28.87 27.02 10.39
N MET A 15 28.51 27.52 11.59
CA MET A 15 27.12 27.65 12.03
C MET A 15 26.47 28.86 11.42
N LEU A 16 25.38 28.74 10.67
CA LEU A 16 24.48 29.82 10.31
C LEU A 16 23.40 29.92 11.40
N ALA A 17 23.57 30.88 12.31
CA ALA A 17 22.53 31.17 13.30
C ALA A 17 21.31 31.81 12.62
N ILE A 18 20.15 31.28 12.82
CA ILE A 18 18.88 31.96 12.49
C ILE A 18 18.71 33.07 13.54
N GLN A 19 18.63 34.32 13.11
CA GLN A 19 18.46 35.44 14.01
C GLN A 19 17.15 35.33 14.81
N ASN A 20 17.25 35.66 16.10
CA ASN A 20 16.32 35.34 17.19
C ASN A 20 14.89 35.94 17.10
N ASP A 21 14.56 36.77 16.12
CA ASP A 21 13.36 37.61 16.22
C ASP A 21 12.09 37.02 15.60
N ALA A 22 12.12 35.78 15.04
CA ALA A 22 11.01 35.27 14.26
C ALA A 22 10.50 33.86 14.66
N ILE A 23 11.09 33.18 15.65
CA ILE A 23 10.72 31.76 15.91
C ILE A 23 10.43 31.54 17.40
N PRO A 24 9.16 31.51 17.82
CA PRO A 24 8.77 30.92 19.09
C PRO A 24 8.64 29.40 18.97
N GLY A 25 9.71 28.69 18.75
CA GLY A 25 9.75 27.21 18.70
C GLY A 25 10.94 26.69 19.46
N ASN A 26 10.77 26.57 20.76
CA ASN A 26 11.78 25.99 21.64
C ASN A 26 11.90 24.48 21.39
N ARG A 27 13.12 23.91 21.40
CA ARG A 27 13.36 22.45 21.31
C ARG A 27 12.61 21.68 22.42
N SER A 28 12.36 22.28 23.58
CA SER A 28 11.46 21.75 24.61
C SER A 28 10.02 21.65 24.11
N THR A 29 9.50 22.67 23.43
CA THR A 29 8.14 22.66 22.87
C THR A 29 7.96 21.57 21.79
N ILE A 30 9.01 21.30 21.00
CA ILE A 30 9.01 20.20 20.03
C ILE A 30 9.02 18.85 20.77
N LYS A 31 9.85 18.69 21.79
CA LYS A 31 9.89 17.49 22.64
C LYS A 31 8.56 17.25 23.37
N ASP A 32 7.87 18.30 23.81
CA ASP A 32 6.59 18.21 24.53
C ASP A 32 5.44 17.74 23.63
N THR A 33 5.52 17.95 22.31
CA THR A 33 4.51 17.50 21.35
C THR A 33 4.80 16.14 20.76
N LEU A 34 6.04 15.65 20.87
CA LEU A 34 6.45 14.33 20.40
C LEU A 34 6.48 13.32 21.55
N VAL A 35 6.13 12.09 21.26
CA VAL A 35 6.10 11.01 22.25
C VAL A 35 7.48 10.38 22.37
N ASN A 36 8.03 10.38 23.59
CA ASN A 36 9.19 9.58 23.90
C ASN A 36 8.79 8.11 24.10
N LEU A 37 9.25 7.23 23.24
CA LEU A 37 8.87 5.83 23.29
C LEU A 37 9.48 5.06 24.47
N LYS A 38 10.67 5.42 24.95
CA LYS A 38 11.29 4.74 26.10
C LYS A 38 10.45 4.90 27.37
N ASP A 39 9.99 6.11 27.65
CA ASP A 39 9.22 6.40 28.87
C ASP A 39 7.78 5.87 28.78
N ASN A 40 7.18 5.92 27.59
CA ASN A 40 5.82 5.42 27.41
C ASN A 40 5.69 3.89 27.49
N LEU A 41 6.67 3.13 27.03
CA LEU A 41 6.60 1.65 27.06
C LEU A 41 6.64 1.09 28.48
N SER A 42 7.42 1.69 29.40
CA SER A 42 7.53 1.22 30.78
C SER A 42 6.38 1.68 31.67
N ASP A 43 5.92 2.92 31.52
CA ASP A 43 4.92 3.53 32.39
C ASP A 43 3.47 3.24 31.95
N ILE A 44 3.21 3.19 30.67
CA ILE A 44 1.86 2.87 30.15
C ILE A 44 1.52 1.41 30.38
N ARG A 45 2.46 0.48 30.17
CA ARG A 45 2.24 -0.96 30.48
C ARG A 45 2.02 -1.22 31.96
N LYS A 46 2.62 -0.43 32.86
CA LYS A 46 2.43 -0.55 34.32
C LYS A 46 1.11 0.04 34.78
N LYS A 47 0.64 1.15 34.18
CA LYS A 47 -0.56 1.86 34.65
C LYS A 47 -1.87 1.36 34.01
N ASN A 48 -1.84 0.90 32.77
CA ASN A 48 -3.02 0.34 32.12
C ASN A 48 -2.64 -0.62 30.98
N PRO A 49 -2.69 -1.95 31.21
CA PRO A 49 -2.34 -2.96 30.21
C PRO A 49 -3.22 -2.94 28.96
N LEU A 50 -4.35 -2.22 28.97
CA LEU A 50 -5.25 -2.06 27.83
C LEU A 50 -4.88 -0.86 26.92
N ILE A 51 -4.04 0.06 27.40
CA ILE A 51 -3.59 1.19 26.60
C ILE A 51 -2.27 0.79 25.91
N LYS A 52 -2.35 0.45 24.63
CA LYS A 52 -1.16 0.20 23.80
C LYS A 52 -0.44 1.52 23.54
N SER A 53 0.89 1.51 23.59
CA SER A 53 1.71 2.64 23.18
C SER A 53 1.43 2.96 21.70
N LYS A 54 1.37 4.23 21.35
CA LYS A 54 1.19 4.66 19.96
C LYS A 54 2.57 4.83 19.31
N GLY A 55 2.79 4.17 18.18
CA GLY A 55 3.96 4.34 17.34
C GLY A 55 3.83 5.53 16.39
N GLY A 56 4.91 5.89 15.73
CA GLY A 56 4.87 6.96 14.74
C GLY A 56 6.18 7.20 14.03
N ILE A 57 6.16 8.19 13.15
CA ILE A 57 7.33 8.55 12.38
C ILE A 57 8.38 9.23 13.26
N PRO A 58 9.65 8.78 13.22
CA PRO A 58 10.71 9.45 13.97
C PRO A 58 11.00 10.81 13.33
N LEU A 59 10.93 11.88 14.17
CA LEU A 59 11.13 13.25 13.74
C LEU A 59 12.33 13.93 14.40
N LEU A 60 12.81 13.40 15.51
CA LEU A 60 13.95 13.95 16.24
C LEU A 60 14.71 12.82 16.93
N TYR A 61 16.03 12.83 16.84
CA TYR A 61 16.92 11.99 17.63
C TYR A 61 17.77 12.83 18.58
N ASP A 62 17.64 12.58 19.87
CA ASP A 62 18.51 13.18 20.88
C ASP A 62 19.67 12.23 21.20
N LYS A 63 20.84 12.51 20.63
CA LYS A 63 22.05 11.71 20.83
C LYS A 63 22.53 11.69 22.28
N SER A 64 22.29 12.76 23.02
CA SER A 64 22.72 12.85 24.42
C SER A 64 21.91 11.98 25.37
N GLU A 65 20.63 11.81 25.05
CA GLU A 65 19.70 10.99 25.81
C GLU A 65 19.49 9.60 25.19
N HIS A 66 20.08 9.34 24.01
CA HIS A 66 19.82 8.15 23.19
C HIS A 66 18.32 7.90 22.97
N THR A 67 17.59 8.97 22.69
CA THR A 67 16.13 8.95 22.67
C THR A 67 15.59 9.40 21.32
N VAL A 68 14.65 8.61 20.78
CA VAL A 68 13.93 8.92 19.55
C VAL A 68 12.56 9.49 19.88
N TYR A 69 12.25 10.64 19.32
CA TYR A 69 10.95 11.29 19.44
C TYR A 69 10.15 11.08 18.17
N VAL A 70 8.90 10.64 18.31
CA VAL A 70 8.02 10.29 17.20
C VAL A 70 6.72 11.09 17.21
N ASP A 71 6.18 11.37 16.03
CA ASP A 71 4.79 11.81 15.93
C ASP A 71 3.87 10.59 16.00
N ALA A 72 3.22 10.42 17.15
CA ALA A 72 2.29 9.33 17.43
C ALA A 72 0.82 9.67 17.12
N THR A 73 0.56 10.82 16.52
CA THR A 73 -0.79 11.23 16.10
C THR A 73 -1.31 10.40 14.94
N ASP A 74 -2.50 10.68 14.45
CA ASP A 74 -3.09 10.06 13.28
C ASP A 74 -2.64 10.68 11.94
N SER A 75 -1.60 11.50 11.97
CA SER A 75 -1.10 12.26 10.82
C SER A 75 -0.50 11.39 9.74
N HIS A 76 -0.81 11.71 8.48
CA HIS A 76 -0.08 11.19 7.33
C HIS A 76 1.24 11.94 7.15
N SER A 77 2.20 11.30 6.50
CA SER A 77 3.54 11.86 6.33
C SER A 77 4.04 11.75 4.89
N LEU A 78 4.68 12.78 4.39
CA LEU A 78 5.35 12.85 3.09
C LEU A 78 6.86 12.95 3.31
N ILE A 79 7.60 11.99 2.78
CA ILE A 79 9.06 11.93 2.91
C ILE A 79 9.68 12.14 1.53
N ILE A 80 10.43 13.23 1.40
CA ILE A 80 11.02 13.65 0.12
C ILE A 80 12.53 13.51 0.18
N GLY A 81 13.08 12.73 -0.73
CA GLY A 81 14.53 12.58 -0.82
C GLY A 81 14.96 11.88 -2.11
N SER A 82 15.97 12.41 -2.77
CA SER A 82 16.53 11.81 -3.98
C SER A 82 17.14 10.42 -3.72
N THR A 83 17.45 9.71 -4.79
CA THR A 83 18.18 8.45 -4.70
C THR A 83 19.52 8.66 -3.95
N GLY A 84 19.81 7.78 -2.98
CA GLY A 84 21.00 7.89 -2.14
C GLY A 84 20.90 8.90 -1.00
N SER A 85 19.72 9.45 -0.72
CA SER A 85 19.45 10.32 0.44
C SER A 85 19.35 9.57 1.78
N LYS A 86 19.55 8.24 1.77
CA LYS A 86 19.41 7.35 2.94
C LYS A 86 17.98 7.24 3.50
N LYS A 87 16.93 7.52 2.71
CA LYS A 87 15.52 7.40 3.14
C LYS A 87 15.25 6.10 3.90
N THR A 88 15.67 4.97 3.34
CA THR A 88 15.44 3.65 3.94
C THR A 88 16.10 3.54 5.31
N ARG A 89 17.36 3.98 5.45
CA ARG A 89 18.13 3.86 6.70
C ARG A 89 17.68 4.84 7.79
N LEU A 90 17.31 6.08 7.39
CA LEU A 90 17.02 7.16 8.33
C LEU A 90 15.53 7.25 8.68
N VAL A 91 14.64 6.73 7.82
CA VAL A 91 13.20 6.90 8.05
C VAL A 91 12.46 5.56 7.97
N VAL A 92 12.55 4.79 6.87
CA VAL A 92 11.72 3.58 6.69
C VAL A 92 12.00 2.54 7.77
N LEU A 93 13.25 2.13 7.94
CA LEU A 93 13.62 1.10 8.91
C LEU A 93 13.37 1.55 10.36
N PRO A 94 13.80 2.76 10.78
CA PRO A 94 13.43 3.28 12.09
C PRO A 94 11.92 3.36 12.33
N LEU A 95 11.13 3.79 11.33
CA LEU A 95 9.67 3.81 11.41
C LEU A 95 9.11 2.41 11.71
N ILE A 96 9.55 1.38 10.99
CA ILE A 96 9.08 0.00 11.20
C ILE A 96 9.40 -0.47 12.63
N HIS A 97 10.59 -0.16 13.15
CA HIS A 97 10.94 -0.46 14.55
C HIS A 97 10.01 0.27 15.54
N MET A 98 9.76 1.57 15.31
CA MET A 98 8.87 2.35 16.18
C MET A 98 7.43 1.81 16.16
N LEU A 99 6.93 1.41 14.99
CA LEU A 99 5.61 0.80 14.85
C LEU A 99 5.55 -0.60 15.47
N SER A 100 6.66 -1.36 15.39
CA SER A 100 6.77 -2.68 16.02
C SER A 100 6.69 -2.59 17.54
N TYR A 101 7.38 -1.63 18.15
CA TYR A 101 7.27 -1.39 19.60
C TYR A 101 5.86 -1.00 20.03
N ALA A 102 5.13 -0.32 19.18
CA ALA A 102 3.74 0.07 19.43
C ALA A 102 2.72 -1.01 19.09
N GLU A 103 3.15 -2.13 18.53
CA GLU A 103 2.30 -3.24 18.08
C GLU A 103 1.26 -2.83 17.02
N GLU A 104 1.60 -1.86 16.16
CA GLU A 104 0.76 -1.40 15.07
C GLU A 104 0.98 -2.24 13.81
N SER A 105 -0.08 -2.47 13.03
CA SER A 105 0.01 -3.23 11.76
C SER A 105 0.56 -2.39 10.63
N MET A 106 1.19 -3.06 9.64
CA MET A 106 1.88 -2.42 8.54
C MET A 106 1.60 -3.09 7.20
N ILE A 107 1.45 -2.27 6.15
CA ILE A 107 1.48 -2.68 4.75
C ILE A 107 2.63 -1.92 4.11
N ILE A 108 3.61 -2.65 3.59
CA ILE A 108 4.92 -2.10 3.22
C ILE A 108 5.19 -2.41 1.76
N SER A 109 5.33 -1.39 0.91
CA SER A 109 5.90 -1.59 -0.42
C SER A 109 7.43 -1.65 -0.33
N ASP A 110 8.04 -2.68 -0.93
CA ASP A 110 9.47 -2.96 -0.85
C ASP A 110 10.05 -3.26 -2.24
N PRO A 111 10.51 -2.25 -2.98
CA PRO A 111 10.96 -2.43 -4.36
C PRO A 111 12.16 -3.37 -4.51
N LYS A 112 12.96 -3.54 -3.47
CA LYS A 112 14.23 -4.29 -3.51
C LYS A 112 14.30 -5.51 -2.61
N ALA A 113 13.23 -5.80 -1.86
CA ALA A 113 13.23 -6.75 -0.76
C ALA A 113 14.23 -6.40 0.38
N GLU A 114 14.78 -5.18 0.38
CA GLU A 114 15.74 -4.74 1.40
C GLU A 114 15.05 -4.57 2.75
N ILE A 115 13.84 -4.01 2.74
CA ILE A 115 13.06 -3.76 3.96
C ILE A 115 12.66 -5.09 4.58
N TYR A 116 12.15 -6.04 3.77
CA TYR A 116 11.84 -7.40 4.21
C TYR A 116 13.05 -8.09 4.85
N ASN A 117 14.16 -8.12 4.13
CA ASN A 117 15.36 -8.82 4.59
C ASN A 117 15.91 -8.29 5.91
N ARG A 118 15.67 -7.01 6.21
CA ARG A 118 16.17 -6.36 7.44
C ARG A 118 15.17 -6.41 8.59
N THR A 119 13.88 -6.51 8.35
CA THR A 119 12.87 -6.31 9.41
C THR A 119 11.97 -7.53 9.64
N ALA A 120 11.78 -8.41 8.67
CA ALA A 120 10.82 -9.51 8.76
C ALA A 120 11.12 -10.48 9.92
N ALA A 121 12.39 -10.81 10.15
CA ALA A 121 12.77 -11.68 11.26
C ALA A 121 12.50 -11.05 12.63
N MET A 122 12.85 -9.78 12.80
CA MET A 122 12.56 -8.99 14.00
C MET A 122 11.05 -8.92 14.26
N LEU A 123 10.25 -8.62 13.22
CA LEU A 123 8.80 -8.56 13.32
C LEU A 123 8.20 -9.91 13.72
N LYS A 124 8.68 -11.01 13.14
CA LYS A 124 8.24 -12.36 13.49
C LYS A 124 8.58 -12.71 14.94
N GLN A 125 9.79 -12.38 15.41
CA GLN A 125 10.19 -12.57 16.82
C GLN A 125 9.37 -11.71 17.77
N SER A 126 8.95 -10.51 17.34
CA SER A 126 8.03 -9.65 18.07
C SER A 126 6.57 -10.13 18.00
N GLY A 127 6.31 -11.31 17.43
CA GLY A 127 4.99 -11.94 17.38
C GLY A 127 4.07 -11.37 16.30
N TYR A 128 4.62 -10.73 15.26
CA TYR A 128 3.83 -10.30 14.10
C TYR A 128 3.51 -11.48 13.19
N ARG A 129 2.32 -11.44 12.62
CA ARG A 129 2.01 -12.23 11.43
C ARG A 129 2.66 -11.55 10.23
N VAL A 130 3.76 -12.11 9.74
CA VAL A 130 4.48 -11.62 8.58
C VAL A 130 3.95 -12.32 7.33
N THR A 131 3.48 -11.54 6.36
CA THR A 131 2.91 -12.01 5.09
C THR A 131 3.66 -11.34 3.94
N VAL A 132 3.92 -12.08 2.85
CA VAL A 132 4.68 -11.57 1.71
C VAL A 132 3.96 -11.84 0.40
N LEU A 133 3.68 -10.79 -0.37
CA LEU A 133 3.33 -10.88 -1.79
C LEU A 133 4.57 -10.54 -2.61
N ASN A 134 5.16 -11.55 -3.26
CA ASN A 134 6.42 -11.40 -3.96
C ASN A 134 6.24 -11.38 -5.48
N PHE A 135 6.04 -10.18 -6.04
CA PHE A 135 5.93 -9.99 -7.49
C PHE A 135 7.28 -10.05 -8.21
N ARG A 136 8.42 -9.94 -7.48
CA ARG A 136 9.75 -10.13 -8.05
C ARG A 136 10.04 -11.61 -8.32
N ASN A 137 9.62 -12.48 -7.42
CA ASN A 137 9.66 -13.94 -7.58
C ASN A 137 8.31 -14.55 -7.15
N PRO A 138 7.34 -14.64 -8.06
CA PRO A 138 5.99 -15.11 -7.73
C PRO A 138 5.87 -16.56 -7.29
N SER A 139 6.96 -17.35 -7.31
CA SER A 139 6.99 -18.70 -6.72
C SER A 139 7.13 -18.73 -5.20
N LEU A 140 7.45 -17.58 -4.59
CA LEU A 140 7.67 -17.43 -3.16
C LEU A 140 6.56 -16.59 -2.51
N GLY A 141 6.32 -16.83 -1.24
CA GLY A 141 5.36 -16.08 -0.42
C GLY A 141 3.92 -16.53 -0.59
N GLU A 142 2.99 -15.64 -0.23
CA GLU A 142 1.55 -15.89 -0.22
C GLU A 142 0.90 -15.72 -1.61
N SER A 143 -0.34 -16.15 -1.72
CA SER A 143 -1.19 -15.99 -2.90
C SER A 143 -2.23 -14.89 -2.65
N TRP A 144 -2.50 -14.12 -3.69
CA TRP A 144 -3.55 -13.12 -3.69
C TRP A 144 -4.34 -13.20 -4.99
N ASN A 145 -5.63 -13.46 -4.86
CA ASN A 145 -6.56 -13.46 -5.98
C ASN A 145 -7.35 -12.15 -6.01
N PRO A 146 -7.14 -11.27 -6.99
CA PRO A 146 -7.88 -10.01 -7.09
C PRO A 146 -9.40 -10.18 -7.19
N LEU A 147 -9.87 -11.34 -7.64
CA LEU A 147 -11.30 -11.65 -7.77
C LEU A 147 -11.91 -12.24 -6.50
N ALA A 148 -11.12 -12.56 -5.46
CA ALA A 148 -11.62 -13.21 -4.25
C ALA A 148 -12.63 -12.34 -3.48
N ILE A 149 -12.27 -11.09 -3.19
CA ILE A 149 -13.16 -10.15 -2.46
C ILE A 149 -14.47 -9.89 -3.24
N PRO A 150 -14.45 -9.49 -4.52
CA PRO A 150 -15.69 -9.28 -5.27
C PRO A 150 -16.51 -10.55 -5.42
N TYR A 151 -15.88 -11.72 -5.54
CA TYR A 151 -16.61 -12.99 -5.63
C TYR A 151 -17.32 -13.36 -4.31
N GLU A 152 -16.64 -13.18 -3.16
CA GLU A 152 -17.24 -13.33 -1.84
C GLU A 152 -18.47 -12.41 -1.66
N LEU A 153 -18.32 -11.13 -2.03
CA LEU A 153 -19.41 -10.15 -1.98
C LEU A 153 -20.59 -10.55 -2.90
N TYR A 154 -20.29 -11.01 -4.11
CA TYR A 154 -21.29 -11.47 -5.05
C TYR A 154 -22.06 -12.68 -4.50
N LYS A 155 -21.37 -13.68 -3.96
CA LYS A 155 -21.97 -14.88 -3.35
C LYS A 155 -22.81 -14.55 -2.11
N SER A 156 -22.38 -13.60 -1.30
CA SER A 156 -23.12 -13.16 -0.11
C SER A 156 -24.30 -12.22 -0.41
N GLY A 157 -24.62 -11.99 -1.70
CA GLY A 157 -25.74 -11.15 -2.12
C GLY A 157 -25.47 -9.63 -2.11
N LYS A 158 -24.27 -9.20 -1.75
CA LYS A 158 -23.85 -7.77 -1.74
C LYS A 158 -23.38 -7.36 -3.15
N ARG A 159 -24.30 -7.47 -4.13
CA ARG A 159 -23.96 -7.40 -5.55
C ARG A 159 -23.44 -6.04 -5.99
N ASP A 160 -24.06 -4.94 -5.54
CA ASP A 160 -23.66 -3.58 -5.92
C ASP A 160 -22.19 -3.33 -5.54
N ARG A 161 -21.82 -3.74 -4.33
CA ARG A 161 -20.43 -3.65 -3.86
C ARG A 161 -19.48 -4.54 -4.67
N ALA A 162 -19.91 -5.75 -5.03
CA ALA A 162 -19.13 -6.62 -5.90
C ALA A 162 -18.89 -5.97 -7.27
N TYR A 163 -19.90 -5.30 -7.82
CA TYR A 163 -19.81 -4.61 -9.12
C TYR A 163 -18.84 -3.42 -9.07
N GLU A 164 -18.81 -2.65 -7.98
CA GLU A 164 -17.82 -1.60 -7.76
C GLU A 164 -16.39 -2.17 -7.84
N PHE A 165 -16.10 -3.24 -7.08
CA PHE A 165 -14.79 -3.89 -7.13
C PHE A 165 -14.43 -4.44 -8.52
N ILE A 166 -15.39 -5.05 -9.24
CA ILE A 166 -15.14 -5.56 -10.59
C ILE A 166 -14.82 -4.41 -11.55
N ASN A 167 -15.56 -3.31 -11.45
CA ASN A 167 -15.31 -2.11 -12.26
C ASN A 167 -13.92 -1.53 -12.01
N ASP A 168 -13.50 -1.44 -10.76
CA ASP A 168 -12.17 -0.96 -10.38
C ASP A 168 -11.06 -1.87 -10.91
N ILE A 169 -11.25 -3.19 -10.85
CA ILE A 169 -10.33 -4.17 -11.43
C ILE A 169 -10.24 -3.96 -12.95
N ALA A 170 -11.38 -3.86 -13.62
CA ALA A 170 -11.45 -3.72 -15.06
C ALA A 170 -10.80 -2.41 -15.54
N ALA A 171 -11.12 -1.29 -14.88
CA ALA A 171 -10.52 0.00 -15.18
C ALA A 171 -9.00 0.01 -14.91
N ASN A 172 -8.55 -0.51 -13.76
CA ASN A 172 -7.13 -0.57 -13.43
C ASN A 172 -6.30 -1.39 -14.43
N LEU A 173 -6.83 -2.52 -14.89
CA LEU A 173 -6.11 -3.40 -15.81
C LEU A 173 -6.17 -2.92 -17.26
N MET A 174 -7.31 -2.36 -17.70
CA MET A 174 -7.55 -2.03 -19.10
C MET A 174 -7.21 -0.58 -19.46
N CYS A 175 -7.46 0.39 -18.56
CA CYS A 175 -7.25 1.79 -18.88
C CYS A 175 -5.81 2.23 -18.58
N SER A 176 -5.25 3.07 -19.48
CA SER A 176 -3.90 3.65 -19.35
C SER A 176 -4.02 5.10 -18.90
N GLU A 177 -3.22 5.49 -17.90
CA GLU A 177 -3.22 6.86 -17.34
C GLU A 177 -2.74 7.95 -18.32
N LEU A 178 -2.01 7.55 -19.36
CA LEU A 178 -1.23 8.48 -20.19
C LEU A 178 -1.63 8.52 -21.67
N SER A 179 -2.56 7.68 -22.13
CA SER A 179 -2.94 7.68 -23.56
C SER A 179 -4.24 8.44 -23.80
N HIS A 180 -4.14 9.62 -24.40
CA HIS A 180 -5.31 10.34 -24.91
C HIS A 180 -5.79 9.78 -26.27
N GLN A 181 -5.05 8.87 -26.90
CA GLN A 181 -5.30 8.44 -28.29
C GLN A 181 -6.13 7.15 -28.43
N ASP A 182 -6.17 6.27 -27.42
CA ASP A 182 -6.82 4.96 -27.53
C ASP A 182 -7.92 4.71 -26.49
N VAL A 183 -8.48 5.78 -25.96
CA VAL A 183 -9.46 5.76 -24.84
C VAL A 183 -10.67 4.85 -25.16
N PHE A 184 -11.16 4.88 -26.40
CA PHE A 184 -12.30 4.06 -26.81
C PHE A 184 -12.01 2.55 -26.68
N TRP A 185 -10.83 2.11 -27.16
CA TRP A 185 -10.46 0.68 -27.13
C TRP A 185 -10.25 0.19 -25.70
N GLU A 186 -9.66 1.01 -24.85
CA GLU A 186 -9.41 0.69 -23.45
C GLU A 186 -10.70 0.61 -22.65
N TYR A 187 -11.63 1.54 -22.82
CA TYR A 187 -12.94 1.46 -22.15
C TYR A 187 -13.77 0.27 -22.66
N SER A 188 -13.78 0.02 -23.97
CA SER A 188 -14.48 -1.16 -24.51
C SER A 188 -13.89 -2.48 -24.02
N ALA A 189 -12.55 -2.54 -23.85
CA ALA A 189 -11.89 -3.70 -23.24
C ALA A 189 -12.17 -3.81 -21.74
N SER A 190 -12.36 -2.68 -21.05
CA SER A 190 -12.78 -2.66 -19.64
C SER A 190 -14.20 -3.19 -19.46
N ASP A 191 -15.14 -2.77 -20.30
CA ASP A 191 -16.51 -3.28 -20.30
C ASP A 191 -16.53 -4.79 -20.61
N LEU A 192 -15.73 -5.22 -21.57
CA LEU A 192 -15.56 -6.64 -21.88
C LEU A 192 -15.05 -7.43 -20.68
N LEU A 193 -14.02 -6.94 -19.98
CA LEU A 193 -13.47 -7.59 -18.80
C LEU A 193 -14.50 -7.67 -17.67
N PHE A 194 -15.21 -6.57 -17.39
CA PHE A 194 -16.30 -6.52 -16.41
C PHE A 194 -17.35 -7.60 -16.70
N GLY A 195 -17.84 -7.65 -17.93
CA GLY A 195 -18.86 -8.62 -18.35
C GLY A 195 -18.39 -10.07 -18.24
N LEU A 196 -17.14 -10.35 -18.61
CA LEU A 196 -16.55 -11.70 -18.51
C LEU A 196 -16.34 -12.11 -17.05
N ILE A 197 -15.89 -11.22 -16.17
CA ILE A 197 -15.76 -11.50 -14.71
C ILE A 197 -17.14 -11.82 -14.14
N LEU A 198 -18.14 -11.01 -14.44
CA LEU A 198 -19.51 -11.23 -13.94
C LEU A 198 -20.11 -12.54 -14.47
N LEU A 199 -19.84 -12.87 -15.73
CA LEU A 199 -20.24 -14.14 -16.32
C LEU A 199 -19.55 -15.32 -15.62
N ALA A 200 -18.24 -15.19 -15.34
CA ALA A 200 -17.48 -16.17 -14.58
C ALA A 200 -18.09 -16.41 -13.19
N PHE A 201 -18.42 -15.34 -12.47
CA PHE A 201 -19.04 -15.42 -11.14
C PHE A 201 -20.39 -16.12 -11.18
N LYS A 202 -21.20 -15.85 -12.20
CA LYS A 202 -22.53 -16.43 -12.37
C LYS A 202 -22.51 -17.90 -12.72
N GLN A 203 -21.54 -18.33 -13.54
CA GLN A 203 -21.43 -19.71 -14.02
C GLN A 203 -20.65 -20.62 -13.07
N SER A 204 -19.78 -20.04 -12.25
CA SER A 204 -18.89 -20.81 -11.40
C SER A 204 -19.63 -21.52 -10.26
N LYS A 205 -19.29 -22.80 -10.10
CA LYS A 205 -19.62 -23.60 -8.90
C LYS A 205 -18.42 -23.75 -7.98
N LYS A 206 -17.26 -23.20 -8.37
CA LYS A 206 -16.02 -23.26 -7.60
C LYS A 206 -16.11 -22.36 -6.37
N GLU A 207 -15.30 -22.61 -5.36
CA GLU A 207 -15.15 -21.72 -4.21
C GLU A 207 -14.47 -20.40 -4.58
N GLN A 208 -13.55 -20.45 -5.55
CA GLN A 208 -12.82 -19.28 -6.05
C GLN A 208 -12.89 -19.22 -7.58
N VAL A 209 -12.93 -18.00 -8.09
CA VAL A 209 -12.82 -17.68 -9.52
C VAL A 209 -11.53 -16.90 -9.73
N SER A 210 -10.80 -17.22 -10.80
CA SER A 210 -9.51 -16.58 -11.12
C SER A 210 -9.54 -15.94 -12.52
N PHE A 211 -8.49 -15.18 -12.84
CA PHE A 211 -8.34 -14.65 -14.21
C PHE A 211 -8.17 -15.73 -15.27
N GLU A 212 -7.69 -16.92 -14.91
CA GLU A 212 -7.65 -18.04 -15.84
C GLU A 212 -9.06 -18.46 -16.28
N ASP A 213 -10.03 -18.51 -15.35
CA ASP A 213 -11.43 -18.77 -15.69
C ASP A 213 -12.00 -17.70 -16.63
N VAL A 214 -11.63 -16.43 -16.40
CA VAL A 214 -12.05 -15.30 -17.25
C VAL A 214 -11.45 -15.41 -18.66
N LEU A 215 -10.16 -15.77 -18.77
CA LEU A 215 -9.50 -15.97 -20.06
C LEU A 215 -10.07 -17.16 -20.83
N ASN A 216 -10.40 -18.24 -20.15
CA ASN A 216 -11.08 -19.38 -20.77
C ASN A 216 -12.46 -18.98 -21.30
N LEU A 217 -13.25 -18.24 -20.52
CA LEU A 217 -14.54 -17.71 -20.96
C LEU A 217 -14.39 -16.76 -22.16
N ARG A 218 -13.33 -15.92 -22.18
CA ARG A 218 -13.04 -15.07 -23.33
C ARG A 218 -12.77 -15.91 -24.59
N ALA A 219 -12.00 -17.00 -24.48
CA ALA A 219 -11.71 -17.89 -25.60
C ALA A 219 -12.98 -18.61 -26.09
N ASP A 220 -13.81 -19.07 -25.18
CA ASP A 220 -15.07 -19.75 -25.52
C ASP A 220 -16.12 -18.81 -26.12
N MET A 221 -16.17 -17.55 -25.62
CA MET A 221 -17.12 -16.53 -26.09
C MET A 221 -16.77 -15.99 -27.48
N PHE A 222 -15.48 -15.97 -27.86
CA PHE A 222 -15.02 -15.43 -29.14
C PHE A 222 -14.06 -16.40 -29.81
N GLN A 223 -14.62 -17.29 -30.63
CA GLN A 223 -13.85 -18.25 -31.42
C GLN A 223 -13.44 -17.61 -32.77
N ASP A 224 -12.15 -17.57 -33.05
CA ASP A 224 -11.59 -16.90 -34.23
C ASP A 224 -12.06 -15.44 -34.39
N GLY A 225 -12.25 -14.73 -33.27
CA GLY A 225 -12.75 -13.34 -33.26
C GLY A 225 -14.25 -13.19 -33.47
N ASN A 226 -15.01 -14.29 -33.68
CA ASN A 226 -16.45 -14.27 -33.85
C ASN A 226 -17.18 -14.67 -32.56
N PRO A 227 -18.29 -14.01 -32.22
CA PRO A 227 -19.07 -14.34 -31.05
C PRO A 227 -19.68 -15.73 -31.12
N ASN A 228 -19.59 -16.48 -30.05
CA ASN A 228 -20.30 -17.74 -29.86
C ASN A 228 -21.78 -17.44 -29.53
N ILE A 229 -22.62 -17.58 -30.53
CA ILE A 229 -24.05 -17.23 -30.42
C ILE A 229 -24.76 -18.04 -29.32
N CYS A 230 -24.43 -19.31 -29.17
CA CYS A 230 -25.05 -20.13 -28.11
C CYS A 230 -24.72 -19.63 -26.69
N MET A 231 -23.48 -19.26 -26.46
CA MET A 231 -23.08 -18.67 -25.17
C MET A 231 -23.70 -17.29 -24.97
N TRP A 232 -23.71 -16.46 -26.03
CA TRP A 232 -24.33 -15.15 -25.98
C TRP A 232 -25.80 -15.19 -25.63
N GLU A 233 -26.59 -16.03 -26.27
CA GLU A 233 -28.03 -16.21 -26.00
C GLU A 233 -28.35 -16.56 -24.54
N LYS A 234 -27.44 -17.24 -23.88
CA LYS A 234 -27.54 -17.53 -22.42
C LYS A 234 -27.08 -16.35 -21.58
N ALA A 235 -25.96 -15.72 -21.95
CA ALA A 235 -25.34 -14.62 -21.20
C ALA A 235 -26.21 -13.37 -21.18
N LYS A 236 -26.79 -12.98 -22.32
CA LYS A 236 -27.62 -11.76 -22.50
C LYS A 236 -28.93 -11.73 -21.69
N ARG A 237 -29.31 -12.87 -21.07
CA ARG A 237 -30.46 -12.90 -20.15
C ARG A 237 -30.20 -12.11 -18.86
N ASP A 238 -28.97 -11.86 -18.54
CA ASP A 238 -28.57 -10.97 -17.44
C ASP A 238 -28.33 -9.58 -17.99
N ILE A 239 -29.03 -8.59 -17.46
CA ILE A 239 -29.04 -7.24 -17.99
C ILE A 239 -27.66 -6.57 -17.90
N LEU A 240 -26.90 -6.81 -16.81
CA LEU A 240 -25.56 -6.21 -16.62
C LEU A 240 -24.54 -6.85 -17.56
N ILE A 241 -24.58 -8.18 -17.69
CA ILE A 241 -23.71 -8.91 -18.62
C ILE A 241 -24.04 -8.48 -20.05
N HIS A 242 -25.35 -8.34 -20.38
CA HIS A 242 -25.79 -7.85 -21.67
C HIS A 242 -25.19 -6.48 -21.98
N HIS A 243 -25.39 -5.50 -21.10
CA HIS A 243 -24.90 -4.13 -21.30
C HIS A 243 -23.37 -4.07 -21.44
N SER A 244 -22.65 -4.88 -20.69
CA SER A 244 -21.17 -4.87 -20.72
C SER A 244 -20.61 -5.54 -21.98
N LEU A 245 -21.26 -6.57 -22.51
CA LEU A 245 -20.74 -7.34 -23.64
C LEU A 245 -21.29 -6.90 -24.99
N ILE A 246 -22.49 -6.28 -25.04
CA ILE A 246 -23.19 -5.98 -26.29
C ILE A 246 -22.35 -5.12 -27.26
N GLY A 247 -21.65 -4.10 -26.70
CA GLY A 247 -20.79 -3.21 -27.47
C GLY A 247 -19.67 -3.95 -28.23
N THR A 248 -19.15 -5.02 -27.65
CA THR A 248 -18.14 -5.87 -28.33
C THR A 248 -18.78 -6.90 -29.25
N ILE A 249 -19.88 -7.54 -28.83
CA ILE A 249 -20.56 -8.60 -29.58
C ILE A 249 -21.14 -8.08 -30.88
N GLU A 250 -21.84 -6.95 -30.87
CA GLU A 250 -22.49 -6.35 -32.04
C GLU A 250 -21.56 -5.41 -32.85
N ALA A 251 -20.35 -5.16 -32.36
CA ALA A 251 -19.39 -4.35 -33.09
C ALA A 251 -19.09 -4.94 -34.50
N PRO A 252 -18.86 -4.06 -35.51
CA PRO A 252 -18.33 -4.49 -36.80
C PRO A 252 -17.03 -5.29 -36.59
N ASN A 253 -16.75 -6.25 -37.48
CA ASN A 253 -15.66 -7.20 -37.31
C ASN A 253 -14.29 -6.52 -37.01
N ASN A 254 -13.95 -5.48 -37.73
CA ASN A 254 -12.69 -4.74 -37.50
C ASN A 254 -12.64 -4.09 -36.13
N THR A 255 -13.74 -3.47 -35.69
CA THR A 255 -13.86 -2.85 -34.37
C THR A 255 -13.76 -3.89 -33.28
N ARG A 256 -14.50 -4.99 -33.40
CA ARG A 256 -14.47 -6.10 -32.45
C ARG A 256 -13.07 -6.71 -32.32
N THR A 257 -12.41 -6.98 -33.44
CA THR A 257 -11.05 -7.53 -33.45
C THR A 257 -10.06 -6.58 -32.74
N SER A 258 -10.21 -5.27 -32.90
CA SER A 258 -9.38 -4.28 -32.21
C SER A 258 -9.63 -4.26 -30.70
N ILE A 259 -10.90 -4.36 -30.24
CA ILE A 259 -11.26 -4.46 -28.83
C ILE A 259 -10.64 -5.74 -28.22
N LEU A 260 -10.82 -6.88 -28.90
CA LEU A 260 -10.26 -8.17 -28.45
C LEU A 260 -8.73 -8.14 -28.40
N SER A 261 -8.08 -7.54 -29.40
CA SER A 261 -6.62 -7.37 -29.41
C SER A 261 -6.12 -6.51 -28.23
N THR A 262 -6.82 -5.42 -27.92
CA THR A 262 -6.50 -4.56 -26.77
C THR A 262 -6.66 -5.33 -25.46
N PHE A 263 -7.76 -6.05 -25.31
CA PHE A 263 -8.01 -6.92 -24.16
C PHE A 263 -6.91 -7.97 -24.02
N ASP A 264 -6.63 -8.73 -25.06
CA ASP A 264 -5.64 -9.82 -25.05
C ASP A 264 -4.24 -9.29 -24.73
N GLN A 265 -3.87 -8.11 -25.27
CA GLN A 265 -2.59 -7.46 -24.99
C GLN A 265 -2.46 -7.07 -23.49
N LYS A 266 -3.51 -6.50 -22.90
CA LYS A 266 -3.52 -6.12 -21.49
C LYS A 266 -3.54 -7.32 -20.55
N MET A 267 -4.26 -8.39 -20.92
CA MET A 267 -4.38 -9.63 -20.15
C MET A 267 -3.22 -10.60 -20.36
N ARG A 268 -2.32 -10.31 -21.28
CA ARG A 268 -1.17 -11.18 -21.62
C ARG A 268 -0.34 -11.59 -20.41
N ILE A 269 -0.20 -10.72 -19.43
CA ILE A 269 0.56 -10.99 -18.20
C ILE A 269 0.02 -12.21 -17.43
N PHE A 270 -1.30 -12.43 -17.47
CA PHE A 270 -1.95 -13.54 -16.80
C PHE A 270 -1.90 -14.85 -17.59
N ALA A 271 -1.58 -14.80 -18.89
CA ALA A 271 -1.53 -15.96 -19.76
C ALA A 271 -0.12 -16.57 -19.88
N PHE A 272 0.94 -15.73 -19.81
CA PHE A 272 2.30 -16.16 -20.17
C PHE A 272 3.24 -16.35 -18.97
N GLN A 273 2.77 -16.11 -17.75
CA GLN A 273 3.62 -16.18 -16.55
C GLN A 273 3.03 -17.16 -15.53
N GLU A 274 3.36 -18.44 -15.70
CA GLU A 274 2.83 -19.54 -14.87
C GLU A 274 2.89 -19.25 -13.37
N ASN A 275 4.06 -18.84 -12.83
CA ASN A 275 4.21 -18.57 -11.41
C ASN A 275 3.35 -17.39 -10.92
N LEU A 276 3.16 -16.36 -11.76
CA LEU A 276 2.27 -15.25 -11.43
C LEU A 276 0.81 -15.69 -11.48
N THR A 277 0.44 -16.42 -12.52
CA THR A 277 -0.92 -16.97 -12.66
C THR A 277 -1.27 -17.85 -11.46
N ASP A 278 -0.37 -18.72 -11.04
CA ASP A 278 -0.55 -19.54 -9.83
C ASP A 278 -0.65 -18.72 -8.55
N MET A 279 0.11 -17.60 -8.45
CA MET A 279 0.01 -16.67 -7.35
C MET A 279 -1.36 -15.98 -7.28
N LEU A 280 -1.99 -15.73 -8.41
CA LEU A 280 -3.24 -14.99 -8.53
C LEU A 280 -4.49 -15.89 -8.60
N LYS A 281 -4.33 -17.23 -8.56
CA LYS A 281 -5.45 -18.18 -8.58
C LYS A 281 -6.13 -18.34 -7.22
N GLN A 282 -5.37 -18.26 -6.14
CA GLN A 282 -5.83 -18.50 -4.78
C GLN A 282 -5.66 -17.27 -3.90
N ASN A 283 -6.36 -17.24 -2.78
CA ASN A 283 -6.24 -16.16 -1.80
C ASN A 283 -5.87 -16.75 -0.43
N THR A 284 -4.58 -16.72 -0.10
CA THR A 284 -4.07 -17.15 1.21
C THR A 284 -3.77 -15.97 2.14
N ILE A 285 -3.73 -14.76 1.58
CA ILE A 285 -3.57 -13.54 2.35
C ILE A 285 -4.90 -13.11 2.98
N SER A 286 -4.88 -12.82 4.28
CA SER A 286 -6.04 -12.28 5.00
C SER A 286 -5.76 -10.86 5.45
N VAL A 287 -6.28 -9.89 4.69
CA VAL A 287 -6.21 -8.46 5.04
C VAL A 287 -7.16 -8.10 6.20
N ASP A 288 -8.19 -8.90 6.42
CA ASP A 288 -9.22 -8.67 7.44
C ASP A 288 -8.64 -8.63 8.86
N ARG A 289 -7.51 -9.31 9.08
CA ARG A 289 -6.85 -9.38 10.39
C ARG A 289 -6.03 -8.16 10.78
N LEU A 290 -5.66 -7.31 9.80
CA LEU A 290 -4.77 -6.17 10.01
C LEU A 290 -5.20 -5.22 11.13
N GLY A 291 -6.50 -5.00 11.29
CA GLY A 291 -7.05 -4.13 12.34
C GLY A 291 -7.23 -4.79 13.70
N PHE A 292 -7.01 -6.11 13.80
CA PHE A 292 -7.31 -6.92 15.00
C PHE A 292 -6.09 -7.66 15.54
N GLU A 293 -5.16 -8.07 14.67
CA GLU A 293 -3.92 -8.75 15.01
C GLU A 293 -2.74 -7.95 14.46
N LYS A 294 -1.64 -7.84 15.21
CA LYS A 294 -0.42 -7.20 14.73
C LYS A 294 0.16 -7.96 13.55
N SER A 295 0.11 -7.32 12.41
CA SER A 295 0.44 -7.94 11.12
C SER A 295 1.33 -7.04 10.29
N ALA A 296 2.24 -7.63 9.52
CA ALA A 296 3.08 -6.94 8.56
C ALA A 296 2.95 -7.61 7.19
N VAL A 297 2.47 -6.86 6.21
CA VAL A 297 2.31 -7.31 4.82
C VAL A 297 3.37 -6.63 3.97
N PHE A 298 4.26 -7.40 3.37
CA PHE A 298 5.28 -6.92 2.46
C PHE A 298 4.86 -7.13 1.00
N LEU A 299 4.92 -6.06 0.22
CA LEU A 299 4.66 -6.07 -1.22
C LEU A 299 5.99 -5.90 -1.94
N ILE A 300 6.62 -7.02 -2.28
CA ILE A 300 7.92 -7.01 -2.97
C ILE A 300 7.68 -6.88 -4.47
N MET A 301 8.22 -5.82 -5.07
CA MET A 301 8.05 -5.51 -6.49
C MET A 301 9.41 -5.28 -7.17
N PRO A 302 9.56 -5.61 -8.46
CA PRO A 302 10.76 -5.21 -9.20
C PRO A 302 10.74 -3.70 -9.48
N ASP A 303 11.80 -2.99 -9.10
CA ASP A 303 11.98 -1.56 -9.40
C ASP A 303 12.35 -1.30 -10.87
N GLU A 304 12.99 -2.28 -11.51
CA GLU A 304 13.41 -2.25 -12.91
C GLU A 304 12.30 -2.57 -13.91
N LYS A 305 11.13 -3.07 -13.46
CA LYS A 305 10.02 -3.49 -14.33
C LYS A 305 8.69 -2.97 -13.80
N THR A 306 8.02 -2.13 -14.57
CA THR A 306 6.71 -1.57 -14.20
C THR A 306 5.54 -2.53 -14.46
N THR A 307 5.79 -3.71 -15.04
CA THR A 307 4.77 -4.66 -15.47
C THR A 307 3.79 -5.05 -14.35
N TYR A 308 4.31 -5.22 -13.12
CA TYR A 308 3.50 -5.65 -11.97
C TYR A 308 2.97 -4.50 -11.13
N HIS A 309 3.41 -3.27 -11.37
CA HIS A 309 3.05 -2.12 -10.54
C HIS A 309 1.53 -1.88 -10.49
N ARG A 310 0.80 -2.19 -11.59
CA ARG A 310 -0.67 -2.11 -11.61
C ARG A 310 -1.33 -3.08 -10.63
N LEU A 311 -0.80 -4.29 -10.49
CA LEU A 311 -1.31 -5.26 -9.52
C LEU A 311 -1.07 -4.80 -8.08
N ILE A 312 0.04 -4.11 -7.82
CA ILE A 312 0.34 -3.56 -6.51
C ILE A 312 -0.60 -2.40 -6.17
N SER A 313 -0.81 -1.46 -7.11
CA SER A 313 -1.78 -0.39 -6.94
C SER A 313 -3.19 -0.93 -6.69
N LEU A 314 -3.58 -1.96 -7.44
CA LEU A 314 -4.85 -2.65 -7.26
C LEU A 314 -4.96 -3.31 -5.88
N PHE A 315 -3.89 -4.02 -5.43
CA PHE A 315 -3.86 -4.62 -4.09
C PHE A 315 -4.02 -3.57 -2.99
N VAL A 316 -3.25 -2.47 -3.06
CA VAL A 316 -3.32 -1.38 -2.07
C VAL A 316 -4.74 -0.81 -2.00
N LYS A 317 -5.37 -0.56 -3.16
CA LYS A 317 -6.76 -0.07 -3.22
C LYS A 317 -7.74 -1.08 -2.64
N GLN A 318 -7.72 -2.33 -3.10
CA GLN A 318 -8.64 -3.36 -2.61
C GLN A 318 -8.49 -3.62 -1.10
N CYS A 319 -7.24 -3.65 -0.63
CA CYS A 319 -6.97 -3.79 0.80
C CYS A 319 -7.56 -2.63 1.60
N TYR A 320 -7.38 -1.40 1.14
CA TYR A 320 -7.95 -0.22 1.78
C TYR A 320 -9.48 -0.27 1.81
N GLU A 321 -10.13 -0.54 0.69
CA GLU A 321 -11.59 -0.61 0.58
C GLU A 321 -12.19 -1.72 1.46
N ARG A 322 -11.54 -2.89 1.50
CA ARG A 322 -11.93 -3.98 2.40
C ARG A 322 -11.82 -3.55 3.87
N LEU A 323 -10.73 -2.88 4.23
CA LEU A 323 -10.53 -2.35 5.57
C LEU A 323 -11.59 -1.29 5.92
N ILE A 324 -11.88 -0.35 5.03
CA ILE A 324 -12.95 0.64 5.26
C ILE A 324 -14.29 -0.05 5.50
N TYR A 325 -14.62 -1.05 4.68
CA TYR A 325 -15.86 -1.81 4.85
C TYR A 325 -15.92 -2.51 6.22
N LEU A 326 -14.83 -3.13 6.66
CA LEU A 326 -14.76 -3.77 7.97
C LEU A 326 -14.87 -2.75 9.12
N ALA A 327 -14.19 -1.61 9.01
CA ALA A 327 -14.28 -0.56 10.00
C ALA A 327 -15.72 -0.03 10.14
N GLN A 328 -16.41 0.22 9.02
CA GLN A 328 -17.81 0.71 9.02
C GLN A 328 -18.79 -0.28 9.66
N ASN A 329 -18.49 -1.58 9.61
CA ASN A 329 -19.33 -2.61 10.23
C ASN A 329 -18.90 -2.97 11.67
N SER A 330 -17.85 -2.34 12.20
CA SER A 330 -17.47 -2.48 13.61
C SER A 330 -18.25 -1.50 14.49
N GLU A 331 -18.43 -1.86 15.77
CA GLU A 331 -19.19 -1.03 16.73
C GLU A 331 -18.67 0.42 16.85
N GLN A 332 -17.37 0.63 16.70
CA GLN A 332 -16.70 1.92 16.87
C GLN A 332 -16.41 2.63 15.53
N ALA A 333 -16.77 2.03 14.39
CA ALA A 333 -16.42 2.47 13.04
C ALA A 333 -14.92 2.73 12.82
N THR A 334 -14.05 2.10 13.61
CA THR A 334 -12.59 2.25 13.59
C THR A 334 -11.89 0.97 14.02
N PHE A 335 -10.60 0.82 13.70
CA PHE A 335 -9.81 -0.33 14.10
C PHE A 335 -9.21 -0.17 15.50
N ARG A 336 -9.09 -1.29 16.22
CA ARG A 336 -8.41 -1.38 17.50
C ARG A 336 -6.89 -1.22 17.36
N ILE A 337 -6.31 -1.87 16.33
CA ILE A 337 -4.89 -1.78 15.98
C ILE A 337 -4.78 -0.80 14.82
N ARG A 338 -3.90 0.19 14.94
CA ARG A 338 -3.63 1.13 13.86
C ARG A 338 -2.98 0.43 12.69
N ILE A 339 -3.39 0.80 11.47
CA ILE A 339 -2.86 0.25 10.22
C ILE A 339 -2.05 1.34 9.53
N ASN A 340 -0.81 1.02 9.17
CA ASN A 340 0.13 1.95 8.59
C ASN A 340 0.52 1.48 7.19
N TYR A 341 0.20 2.28 6.17
CA TYR A 341 0.69 2.08 4.80
C TYR A 341 2.04 2.79 4.66
N ILE A 342 3.10 2.03 4.47
CA ILE A 342 4.47 2.51 4.23
C ILE A 342 4.75 2.28 2.76
N LEU A 343 4.52 3.33 1.95
CA LEU A 343 4.60 3.22 0.50
C LEU A 343 5.94 3.80 0.02
N ASP A 344 6.98 2.93 0.01
CA ASP A 344 8.28 3.31 -0.56
C ASP A 344 8.17 3.39 -2.08
N GLU A 345 8.84 4.38 -2.67
CA GLU A 345 8.78 4.72 -4.09
C GLU A 345 7.33 5.00 -4.60
N PHE A 346 6.49 5.64 -3.77
CA PHE A 346 5.08 5.88 -4.07
C PHE A 346 4.84 6.54 -5.43
N SER A 347 5.67 7.50 -5.81
CA SER A 347 5.57 8.19 -7.09
C SER A 347 5.93 7.34 -8.32
N THR A 348 6.51 6.14 -8.13
CA THR A 348 6.80 5.20 -9.23
C THR A 348 5.65 4.23 -9.48
N LEU A 349 4.77 4.04 -8.51
CA LEU A 349 3.56 3.25 -8.68
C LEU A 349 2.62 3.93 -9.69
N PRO A 350 1.83 3.18 -10.47
CA PRO A 350 0.68 3.74 -11.17
C PRO A 350 -0.27 4.44 -10.20
N THR A 351 -1.02 5.39 -10.72
CA THR A 351 -2.04 6.09 -9.95
C THR A 351 -2.97 5.07 -9.27
N ILE A 352 -3.08 5.16 -7.96
CA ILE A 352 -4.11 4.43 -7.23
C ILE A 352 -5.37 5.26 -7.37
N SER A 353 -6.38 4.74 -8.06
CA SER A 353 -7.65 5.42 -8.23
C SER A 353 -8.21 5.83 -6.87
N ASP A 354 -8.78 7.04 -6.77
CA ASP A 354 -9.37 7.61 -5.56
C ASP A 354 -8.40 7.80 -4.37
N PHE A 355 -7.08 7.72 -4.58
CA PHE A 355 -6.10 7.89 -3.50
C PHE A 355 -6.24 9.22 -2.75
N PRO A 356 -6.55 10.37 -3.38
CA PRO A 356 -6.82 11.62 -2.67
C PRO A 356 -8.00 11.52 -1.71
N ALA A 357 -9.06 10.80 -2.09
CA ALA A 357 -10.18 10.51 -1.20
C ALA A 357 -9.80 9.52 -0.09
N MET A 358 -9.01 8.49 -0.44
CA MET A 358 -8.52 7.50 0.53
C MET A 358 -7.71 8.16 1.64
N ILE A 359 -6.71 8.99 1.32
CA ILE A 359 -5.86 9.65 2.31
C ILE A 359 -6.66 10.62 3.19
N THR A 360 -7.66 11.30 2.61
CA THR A 360 -8.54 12.21 3.36
C THR A 360 -9.41 11.47 4.38
N ALA A 361 -9.94 10.30 4.03
CA ALA A 361 -10.89 9.55 4.87
C ALA A 361 -10.21 8.60 5.88
N ALA A 362 -8.95 8.23 5.67
CA ALA A 362 -8.26 7.17 6.39
C ALA A 362 -8.11 7.41 7.90
N ARG A 363 -7.82 8.65 8.30
CA ARG A 363 -7.52 9.03 9.69
C ARG A 363 -8.62 8.62 10.67
N SER A 364 -9.88 8.86 10.32
CA SER A 364 -11.04 8.51 11.17
C SER A 364 -11.22 7.00 11.39
N ARG A 365 -10.56 6.14 10.60
CA ARG A 365 -10.60 4.67 10.73
C ARG A 365 -9.32 4.10 11.34
N ASN A 366 -8.46 4.94 11.92
CA ASN A 366 -7.17 4.56 12.47
C ASN A 366 -6.21 3.98 11.41
N ILE A 367 -6.22 4.57 10.21
CA ILE A 367 -5.32 4.22 9.10
C ILE A 367 -4.43 5.42 8.80
N ARG A 368 -3.10 5.19 8.63
CA ARG A 368 -2.12 6.22 8.25
C ARG A 368 -1.38 5.84 6.98
N PHE A 369 -0.94 6.87 6.27
CA PHE A 369 -0.07 6.76 5.11
C PHE A 369 1.27 7.45 5.37
N PHE A 370 2.35 6.77 5.01
CA PHE A 370 3.71 7.26 4.94
C PHE A 370 4.17 7.14 3.49
N LEU A 371 4.23 8.26 2.80
CA LEU A 371 4.50 8.34 1.37
C LEU A 371 5.95 8.75 1.14
N PHE A 372 6.72 7.87 0.51
CA PHE A 372 8.11 8.14 0.18
C PHE A 372 8.24 8.46 -1.30
N VAL A 373 8.71 9.66 -1.59
CA VAL A 373 8.87 10.14 -2.97
C VAL A 373 10.30 10.62 -3.22
N GLN A 374 10.73 10.53 -4.47
CA GLN A 374 12.04 11.05 -4.87
C GLN A 374 11.95 12.51 -5.35
N SER A 375 10.81 12.88 -5.94
CA SER A 375 10.57 14.17 -6.56
C SER A 375 9.09 14.52 -6.46
N GLN A 376 8.79 15.77 -6.15
CA GLN A 376 7.44 16.31 -6.17
C GLN A 376 6.85 16.29 -7.59
N LYS A 377 7.66 16.58 -8.61
CA LYS A 377 7.24 16.52 -10.02
C LYS A 377 6.79 15.14 -10.47
N GLN A 378 7.36 14.08 -9.91
CA GLN A 378 6.88 12.72 -10.20
C GLN A 378 5.49 12.49 -9.62
N LEU A 379 5.20 13.02 -8.42
CA LEU A 379 3.88 12.97 -7.82
C LEU A 379 2.87 13.80 -8.63
N GLU A 380 3.23 15.05 -9.00
CA GLU A 380 2.44 15.93 -9.85
C GLU A 380 2.15 15.30 -11.23
N LYS A 381 3.14 14.63 -11.84
CA LYS A 381 2.95 13.93 -13.10
C LYS A 381 1.93 12.79 -12.98
N ARG A 382 1.87 12.11 -11.84
CA ARG A 382 0.97 10.98 -11.61
C ARG A 382 -0.44 11.42 -11.26
N TYR A 383 -0.57 12.34 -10.31
CA TYR A 383 -1.86 12.74 -9.75
C TYR A 383 -2.35 14.11 -10.27
N GLN A 384 -1.56 14.79 -11.10
CA GLN A 384 -1.89 16.10 -11.67
C GLN A 384 -2.35 17.09 -10.59
N VAL A 385 -3.52 17.71 -10.74
CA VAL A 385 -4.09 18.67 -9.77
C VAL A 385 -4.35 18.00 -8.41
N GLU A 386 -4.62 16.70 -8.38
CA GLU A 386 -4.91 15.97 -7.14
C GLU A 386 -3.65 15.72 -6.28
N ALA A 387 -2.43 15.94 -6.82
CA ALA A 387 -1.21 15.86 -6.05
C ALA A 387 -1.21 16.83 -4.85
N GLU A 388 -1.74 18.03 -5.03
CA GLU A 388 -1.88 19.04 -3.96
C GLU A 388 -2.78 18.54 -2.83
N THR A 389 -3.86 17.81 -3.16
CA THR A 389 -4.74 17.20 -2.17
C THR A 389 -4.00 16.15 -1.35
N ILE A 390 -3.15 15.33 -1.98
CA ILE A 390 -2.34 14.32 -1.29
C ILE A 390 -1.35 15.00 -0.35
N GLU A 391 -0.63 16.01 -0.85
CA GLU A 391 0.38 16.75 -0.10
C GLU A 391 -0.23 17.47 1.10
N SER A 392 -1.35 18.14 0.93
CA SER A 392 -2.03 18.91 2.00
C SER A 392 -2.62 18.02 3.10
N ASN A 393 -2.90 16.75 2.82
CA ASN A 393 -3.33 15.77 3.82
C ASN A 393 -2.15 15.22 4.65
N CYS A 394 -0.89 15.45 4.23
CA CYS A 394 0.29 15.04 4.96
C CYS A 394 0.73 16.14 5.94
N ASN A 395 0.40 15.98 7.22
CA ASN A 395 0.78 16.95 8.25
C ASN A 395 2.28 16.98 8.54
N ASN A 396 2.98 15.87 8.28
CA ASN A 396 4.43 15.80 8.44
C ASN A 396 5.09 15.74 7.07
N TRP A 397 6.04 16.65 6.86
CA TRP A 397 6.93 16.59 5.70
C TRP A 397 8.36 16.45 6.21
N ILE A 398 9.07 15.45 5.70
CA ILE A 398 10.50 15.25 5.97
C ILE A 398 11.25 15.42 4.67
N PHE A 399 12.04 16.46 4.59
CA PHE A 399 12.92 16.72 3.45
C PHE A 399 14.35 16.35 3.81
N LEU A 400 14.91 15.38 3.09
CA LEU A 400 16.29 14.91 3.31
C LEU A 400 17.26 15.64 2.39
N THR A 401 17.12 15.47 1.09
CA THR A 401 17.94 16.16 0.08
C THR A 401 17.32 16.02 -1.32
N SER A 402 17.54 17.04 -2.14
CA SER A 402 17.21 17.01 -3.57
C SER A 402 18.15 17.96 -4.33
N ARG A 403 18.31 17.70 -5.63
CA ARG A 403 18.97 18.61 -6.58
C ARG A 403 17.96 19.37 -7.46
N GLU A 404 16.69 19.12 -7.28
CA GLU A 404 15.60 19.74 -8.03
C GLU A 404 15.38 21.18 -7.55
N LEU A 405 15.83 22.17 -8.32
CA LEU A 405 15.80 23.59 -7.92
C LEU A 405 14.38 24.11 -7.68
N SER A 406 13.38 23.66 -8.46
CA SER A 406 11.97 24.03 -8.24
C SER A 406 11.47 23.57 -6.89
N LEU A 407 11.72 22.32 -6.52
CA LEU A 407 11.38 21.75 -5.21
C LEU A 407 12.10 22.50 -4.07
N LEU A 408 13.40 22.77 -4.21
CA LEU A 408 14.16 23.51 -3.19
C LEU A 408 13.59 24.91 -2.97
N LYS A 409 13.19 25.61 -4.05
CA LYS A 409 12.52 26.92 -3.94
C LYS A 409 11.16 26.83 -3.26
N SER A 410 10.35 25.82 -3.59
CA SER A 410 9.05 25.59 -2.97
C SER A 410 9.18 25.28 -1.48
N ILE A 411 10.13 24.44 -1.08
CA ILE A 411 10.40 24.10 0.32
C ILE A 411 10.94 25.32 1.09
N SER A 412 11.84 26.10 0.49
CA SER A 412 12.35 27.34 1.09
C SER A 412 11.23 28.37 1.30
N ALA A 413 10.32 28.51 0.33
CA ALA A 413 9.15 29.39 0.43
C ALA A 413 8.15 28.88 1.50
N LEU A 414 7.90 27.57 1.55
CA LEU A 414 7.03 26.95 2.55
C LEU A 414 7.58 27.13 3.98
N ALA A 415 8.90 27.11 4.13
CA ALA A 415 9.55 27.35 5.43
C ALA A 415 9.32 28.76 5.96
N GLY A 416 8.99 29.72 5.08
CA GLY A 416 8.69 31.11 5.46
C GLY A 416 9.87 32.04 5.34
N GLN A 417 9.64 33.30 5.80
CA GLN A 417 10.61 34.39 5.72
C GLN A 417 10.77 35.06 7.10
N THR A 418 11.94 35.66 7.29
CA THR A 418 12.21 36.56 8.43
C THR A 418 11.43 37.85 8.28
N ALA A 419 11.37 38.66 9.35
CA ALA A 419 10.77 40.00 9.31
C ALA A 419 11.43 40.93 8.25
N GLU A 420 12.68 40.63 7.86
CA GLU A 420 13.41 41.36 6.83
C GLU A 420 13.13 40.84 5.40
N GLY A 421 12.24 39.86 5.22
CA GLY A 421 11.92 39.27 3.93
C GLY A 421 12.95 38.26 3.39
N LYS A 422 13.93 37.84 4.20
CA LYS A 422 14.89 36.79 3.84
C LYS A 422 14.29 35.42 4.12
N PRO A 423 14.54 34.39 3.27
CA PRO A 423 14.05 33.05 3.55
C PRO A 423 14.62 32.52 4.89
N LEU A 424 13.77 31.96 5.75
CA LEU A 424 14.17 31.29 6.98
C LEU A 424 15.19 30.18 6.72
N ILE A 425 14.96 29.41 5.67
CA ILE A 425 15.85 28.36 5.23
C ILE A 425 16.14 28.57 3.74
N SER A 426 17.38 28.91 3.42
CA SER A 426 17.77 29.20 2.06
C SER A 426 17.88 27.95 1.20
N VAL A 427 17.73 28.10 -0.11
CA VAL A 427 17.98 27.02 -1.08
C VAL A 427 19.38 26.43 -0.92
N PHE A 428 20.38 27.30 -0.66
CA PHE A 428 21.75 26.88 -0.41
C PHE A 428 21.85 25.96 0.81
N ALA A 429 21.16 26.30 1.87
CA ALA A 429 21.11 25.50 3.07
C ALA A 429 20.47 24.12 2.85
N LEU A 430 19.36 24.06 2.09
CA LEU A 430 18.70 22.80 1.73
C LEU A 430 19.57 21.88 0.86
N GLN A 431 20.45 22.44 0.04
CA GLN A 431 21.40 21.68 -0.78
C GLN A 431 22.55 21.07 0.04
N HIS A 432 22.81 21.62 1.24
CA HIS A 432 23.96 21.26 2.08
C HIS A 432 23.58 20.56 3.39
N LEU A 433 22.36 20.02 3.48
CA LEU A 433 21.98 19.12 4.58
C LEU A 433 22.94 17.93 4.63
N ASP A 434 23.51 17.65 5.79
CA ASP A 434 24.51 16.60 6.00
C ASP A 434 23.84 15.24 6.12
N LYS A 435 23.78 14.51 4.99
CA LYS A 435 23.18 13.16 4.95
C LYS A 435 23.92 12.13 5.81
N GLU A 436 25.22 12.35 6.11
CA GLU A 436 25.99 11.42 6.94
C GLU A 436 25.61 11.55 8.41
N LYS A 437 25.22 12.75 8.83
CA LYS A 437 24.68 13.00 10.17
C LYS A 437 23.17 12.72 10.27
N GLY A 438 22.50 12.46 9.15
CA GLY A 438 21.06 12.30 9.10
C GLY A 438 20.30 13.62 9.20
N GLU A 439 20.91 14.75 8.82
CA GLU A 439 20.23 16.06 8.84
C GLU A 439 19.03 16.06 7.89
N ALA A 440 17.88 16.51 8.39
CA ALA A 440 16.64 16.66 7.65
C ALA A 440 15.89 17.93 8.06
N LEU A 441 15.19 18.55 7.12
CA LEU A 441 14.22 19.59 7.41
C LEU A 441 12.85 18.93 7.63
N VAL A 442 12.22 19.27 8.75
CA VAL A 442 10.94 18.74 9.17
C VAL A 442 9.90 19.84 9.26
N PHE A 443 8.73 19.61 8.65
CA PHE A 443 7.51 20.34 8.90
C PHE A 443 6.57 19.39 9.65
N SER A 444 6.05 19.77 10.79
CA SER A 444 5.15 18.93 11.58
C SER A 444 3.95 19.73 12.07
N GLY A 445 2.79 19.46 11.51
CA GLY A 445 1.56 20.11 11.86
C GLY A 445 1.61 21.64 11.68
N ARG A 446 1.30 22.35 12.76
CA ARG A 446 1.32 23.83 12.79
C ARG A 446 2.59 24.41 13.43
N GLN A 447 3.59 23.58 13.63
CA GLN A 447 4.86 24.04 14.22
C GLN A 447 5.72 24.72 13.16
N PHE A 448 6.65 25.57 13.65
CA PHE A 448 7.67 26.10 12.76
C PHE A 448 8.57 24.98 12.23
N PRO A 449 9.00 25.09 10.96
CA PRO A 449 9.92 24.12 10.39
C PRO A 449 11.25 24.14 11.16
N TYR A 450 11.85 22.96 11.33
CA TYR A 450 13.11 22.79 12.04
C TYR A 450 14.03 21.81 11.35
N ILE A 451 15.33 21.98 11.53
CA ILE A 451 16.33 21.01 11.10
C ILE A 451 16.70 20.13 12.29
N THR A 452 16.71 18.85 12.04
CA THR A 452 16.98 17.83 13.05
C THR A 452 17.96 16.80 12.52
N ASP A 453 18.60 16.05 13.42
CA ASP A 453 19.26 14.80 13.11
C ASP A 453 18.23 13.68 13.24
N LEU A 454 18.03 12.91 12.17
CA LEU A 454 17.24 11.68 12.21
C LEU A 454 18.11 10.53 12.73
N VAL A 455 17.47 9.56 13.37
CA VAL A 455 18.17 8.37 13.85
C VAL A 455 18.56 7.47 12.68
N ASP A 456 19.80 7.03 12.60
CA ASP A 456 20.18 5.96 11.68
C ASP A 456 19.80 4.60 12.29
N ILE A 457 19.38 3.65 11.47
CA ILE A 457 18.98 2.32 11.94
C ILE A 457 20.08 1.62 12.75
N SER A 458 21.34 1.90 12.50
CA SER A 458 22.47 1.35 13.26
C SER A 458 22.52 1.80 14.73
N GLU A 459 21.82 2.87 15.07
CA GLU A 459 21.67 3.36 16.46
C GLU A 459 20.53 2.68 17.23
N ILE A 460 19.63 2.00 16.52
CA ILE A 460 18.44 1.35 17.09
C ILE A 460 18.59 -0.17 17.07
N ASP A 461 19.03 -0.70 15.93
CA ASP A 461 19.11 -2.13 15.66
C ASP A 461 20.56 -2.62 15.87
N HIS A 462 20.80 -3.19 17.04
CA HIS A 462 22.07 -3.81 17.40
C HIS A 462 22.06 -5.32 17.23
N ASP A 463 20.86 -5.91 17.04
CA ASP A 463 20.70 -7.35 16.89
C ASP A 463 20.92 -7.76 15.43
N ARG A 464 21.65 -8.85 15.24
CA ARG A 464 21.76 -9.48 13.92
C ARG A 464 20.71 -10.56 13.81
N TYR A 465 19.61 -10.23 13.12
CA TYR A 465 18.59 -11.20 12.80
C TYR A 465 19.01 -12.02 11.57
N GLU A 466 18.79 -13.34 11.62
CA GLU A 466 18.88 -14.16 10.42
C GLU A 466 17.82 -13.73 9.41
N ILE A 467 18.18 -13.78 8.11
CA ILE A 467 17.19 -13.46 7.06
C ILE A 467 16.06 -14.48 7.14
N LEU A 468 14.84 -14.00 7.28
CA LEU A 468 13.66 -14.85 7.26
C LEU A 468 13.45 -15.38 5.84
N GLU A 469 13.65 -16.70 5.67
CA GLU A 469 13.38 -17.33 4.38
C GLU A 469 11.88 -17.25 4.02
N MET A 470 11.61 -16.87 2.78
CA MET A 470 10.26 -16.89 2.24
C MET A 470 9.86 -18.33 1.95
N SER A 471 8.66 -18.71 2.40
CA SER A 471 8.13 -20.04 2.09
C SER A 471 7.96 -20.22 0.57
N LYS A 472 8.37 -21.40 0.08
CA LYS A 472 8.00 -21.81 -1.29
C LYS A 472 6.50 -22.05 -1.33
N ARG A 473 5.84 -21.52 -2.36
CA ARG A 473 4.43 -21.77 -2.56
C ARG A 473 4.23 -23.24 -2.91
N THR A 474 3.35 -23.91 -2.17
CA THR A 474 2.93 -25.27 -2.51
C THR A 474 1.98 -25.17 -3.70
N LYS A 475 2.39 -25.73 -4.85
CA LYS A 475 1.44 -25.89 -5.96
C LYS A 475 0.33 -26.80 -5.45
N VAL A 476 -0.88 -26.29 -5.36
CA VAL A 476 -2.05 -27.14 -5.14
C VAL A 476 -2.21 -27.93 -6.42
N GLN A 477 -1.93 -29.22 -6.36
CA GLN A 477 -2.31 -30.11 -7.43
C GLN A 477 -3.83 -30.04 -7.53
N GLU A 478 -4.34 -29.42 -8.61
CA GLU A 478 -5.71 -29.66 -9.00
C GLU A 478 -5.83 -31.19 -9.14
N LYS A 479 -6.63 -31.84 -8.29
CA LYS A 479 -7.06 -33.20 -8.54
C LYS A 479 -7.75 -33.14 -9.89
N MET A 480 -7.08 -33.57 -10.96
CA MET A 480 -7.70 -33.79 -12.23
C MET A 480 -8.87 -34.75 -11.96
N PHE A 481 -10.06 -34.22 -12.06
CA PHE A 481 -11.24 -35.06 -12.10
C PHE A 481 -11.15 -35.86 -13.38
N ASP A 482 -10.71 -37.10 -13.23
CA ASP A 482 -10.75 -38.09 -14.30
C ASP A 482 -12.23 -38.28 -14.66
N ARG A 483 -12.62 -37.88 -15.86
CA ARG A 483 -14.00 -37.89 -16.33
C ARG A 483 -14.55 -39.29 -16.54
N ASP A 484 -13.78 -40.34 -16.27
CA ASP A 484 -14.12 -41.72 -16.66
C ASP A 484 -14.22 -42.77 -15.55
N THR A 485 -14.12 -42.43 -14.27
CA THR A 485 -14.36 -43.42 -13.22
C THR A 485 -15.24 -42.84 -12.11
N GLY A 486 -16.52 -43.20 -12.16
CA GLY A 486 -17.46 -42.97 -11.05
C GLY A 486 -17.15 -43.89 -9.86
N VAL A 487 -16.34 -43.42 -8.92
CA VAL A 487 -16.22 -44.04 -7.57
C VAL A 487 -16.20 -42.92 -6.54
N THR A 488 -17.25 -42.89 -5.75
CA THR A 488 -17.47 -42.08 -4.58
C THR A 488 -16.53 -42.52 -3.45
N GLY A 489 -15.61 -41.65 -3.02
CA GLY A 489 -14.87 -41.82 -1.77
C GLY A 489 -15.22 -40.65 -0.82
N VAL A 490 -16.20 -40.87 0.00
CA VAL A 490 -16.55 -40.03 1.17
C VAL A 490 -15.66 -40.47 2.32
N SER A 491 -14.87 -39.61 2.97
CA SER A 491 -14.55 -39.78 4.40
C SER A 491 -13.45 -38.96 5.06
N GLU A 492 -12.93 -37.89 4.52
CA GLU A 492 -11.94 -37.08 5.28
C GLU A 492 -12.35 -35.58 5.50
N GLU A 493 -13.29 -35.08 4.74
CA GLU A 493 -13.72 -33.67 4.89
C GLU A 493 -14.81 -33.49 5.98
N GLU A 494 -15.62 -34.50 6.26
CA GLU A 494 -16.63 -34.46 7.32
C GLU A 494 -16.01 -34.45 8.75
N ASP A 495 -14.85 -35.06 8.92
CA ASP A 495 -14.18 -35.11 10.22
C ASP A 495 -13.49 -33.80 10.56
N ILE A 496 -12.96 -33.08 9.56
CA ILE A 496 -12.35 -31.74 9.73
C ILE A 496 -13.42 -30.70 10.07
N GLN A 497 -14.59 -30.79 9.42
CA GLN A 497 -15.70 -29.85 9.68
C GLN A 497 -16.25 -30.02 11.11
N LYS A 498 -16.40 -31.25 11.57
CA LYS A 498 -16.83 -31.57 12.94
C LYS A 498 -15.82 -31.15 14.01
N GLU A 499 -14.53 -31.20 13.71
CA GLU A 499 -13.48 -30.76 14.63
C GLU A 499 -13.40 -29.23 14.74
N ILE A 500 -13.72 -28.52 13.66
CA ILE A 500 -13.83 -27.06 13.64
C ILE A 500 -15.05 -26.60 14.45
N GLU A 501 -16.21 -27.25 14.27
CA GLU A 501 -17.43 -26.93 15.04
C GLU A 501 -17.24 -27.23 16.54
N ARG A 502 -16.61 -28.33 16.89
CA ARG A 502 -16.33 -28.66 18.29
C ARG A 502 -15.39 -27.65 18.97
N LYS A 503 -14.36 -27.16 18.26
CA LYS A 503 -13.46 -26.12 18.78
C LYS A 503 -14.11 -24.73 18.83
N PHE A 504 -15.15 -24.51 18.04
CA PHE A 504 -15.93 -23.27 18.10
C PHE A 504 -16.84 -23.27 19.33
N ASP A 505 -17.49 -24.38 19.65
CA ASP A 505 -18.36 -24.51 20.83
C ASP A 505 -17.55 -24.48 22.16
N GLU A 506 -16.32 -25.02 22.17
CA GLU A 506 -15.41 -24.98 23.37
C GLU A 506 -14.85 -23.55 23.64
N LEU A 507 -15.04 -22.60 22.75
CA LEU A 507 -14.56 -21.21 22.90
C LEU A 507 -15.66 -20.23 23.37
N PHE A 508 -16.91 -20.70 23.46
CA PHE A 508 -18.06 -19.86 23.79
C PHE A 508 -18.92 -20.42 24.96
N ASP A 509 -18.51 -21.52 25.58
CA ASP A 509 -18.94 -21.98 26.93
C ASP A 509 -17.87 -21.57 27.99
#